data_85b2ef87bf11e92dbae1d0341b14f452
#
_entry.id   85b2ef87bf11e92dbae1d0341b14f452
#
_cell.length_a   1.000
_cell.length_b   1.000
_cell.length_c   1.000
_cell.angle_alpha   90.00
_cell.angle_beta   90.00
_cell.angle_gamma   90.00
#
_symmetry.space_group_name_H-M   'P 1'
#
loop_
_entity.id
_entity.type
_entity.pdbx_description
1 polymer ?
#
loop_
_entity_poly.entity_id
_entity_poly.type
_entity_poly.pdbx_seq_one_letter_code
_entity_poly.pdbx_strand_id
1 'polypeptide(L)'
;MAFDPSRDDALIVVDVQRDFCPGGSLAVPEGDEVVEVINRLAPRFATVVTTHDTHPADHCSFTAQGGPWPPHCVEGTPGWEAHPDLDVRSDFQVFKGRDRDQDGYTGWTKELADFLSRQGARRVVTVGLALDYCVQATALDARAAGFEVVVLTDATRAVNVRPDDGERALDALRAAGVHEDRAEEASLSSGA
;
A
#
# COMPACT_ATOMS: atom_id res chain seq x y z
N MET A 1 1.10 4.82 -21.85
CA MET A 1 0.55 6.13 -21.41
C MET A 1 0.52 6.11 -19.91
N ALA A 2 0.77 7.22 -19.21
CA ALA A 2 0.65 7.31 -17.76
C ALA A 2 -0.82 7.17 -17.35
N PHE A 3 -1.05 6.62 -16.16
CA PHE A 3 -2.38 6.54 -15.56
C PHE A 3 -2.99 7.93 -15.40
N ASP A 4 -4.22 8.10 -15.85
CA ASP A 4 -4.96 9.35 -15.74
C ASP A 4 -6.20 9.16 -14.85
N PRO A 5 -6.20 9.72 -13.62
CA PRO A 5 -7.30 9.53 -12.69
C PRO A 5 -8.56 10.28 -13.14
N SER A 6 -9.70 9.63 -12.98
CA SER A 6 -11.02 10.21 -13.11
C SER A 6 -11.54 10.73 -11.76
N ARG A 7 -12.70 11.40 -11.76
CA ARG A 7 -13.34 11.88 -10.52
C ARG A 7 -13.86 10.74 -9.63
N ASP A 8 -14.13 9.59 -10.24
CA ASP A 8 -14.65 8.40 -9.56
C ASP A 8 -13.53 7.48 -9.03
N ASP A 9 -12.28 7.95 -9.10
CA ASP A 9 -11.12 7.23 -8.59
C ASP A 9 -10.75 7.70 -7.19
N ALA A 10 -10.46 6.74 -6.32
CA ALA A 10 -9.86 6.99 -5.01
C ALA A 10 -8.46 6.36 -4.93
N LEU A 11 -7.50 7.12 -4.45
CA LEU A 11 -6.15 6.62 -4.19
C LEU A 11 -6.07 6.04 -2.79
N ILE A 12 -5.53 4.83 -2.65
CA ILE A 12 -5.14 4.25 -1.36
C ILE A 12 -3.62 4.13 -1.33
N VAL A 13 -3.00 4.91 -0.46
CA VAL A 13 -1.56 4.88 -0.18
C VAL A 13 -1.34 3.94 1.00
N VAL A 14 -0.76 2.78 0.72
CA VAL A 14 -0.64 1.68 1.68
C VAL A 14 0.71 1.77 2.39
N ASP A 15 0.70 1.95 3.70
CA ASP A 15 1.78 1.74 4.66
C ASP A 15 3.15 2.31 4.25
N VAL A 16 3.20 3.53 3.72
CA VAL A 16 4.46 4.21 3.40
C VAL A 16 5.06 4.77 4.68
N GLN A 17 5.59 3.88 5.52
CA GLN A 17 6.12 4.15 6.86
C GLN A 17 7.62 3.93 6.91
N ARG A 18 8.29 4.54 7.90
CA ARG A 18 9.76 4.49 8.05
C ARG A 18 10.31 3.08 8.17
N ASP A 19 9.60 2.19 8.89
CA ASP A 19 10.07 0.81 9.07
C ASP A 19 10.05 -0.01 7.79
N PHE A 20 9.24 0.36 6.80
CA PHE A 20 9.20 -0.28 5.49
C PHE A 20 10.12 0.36 4.44
N CYS A 21 10.84 1.42 4.79
CA CYS A 21 11.80 2.07 3.91
C CYS A 21 13.25 1.77 4.32
N PRO A 22 14.25 2.03 3.46
CA PRO A 22 15.65 1.78 3.78
C PRO A 22 16.08 2.39 5.13
N GLY A 23 16.68 1.56 5.98
CA GLY A 23 17.06 1.92 7.36
C GLY A 23 16.00 1.57 8.41
N GLY A 24 14.80 1.18 8.01
CA GLY A 24 13.75 0.67 8.90
C GLY A 24 13.95 -0.78 9.31
N SER A 25 13.16 -1.25 10.29
CA SER A 25 13.30 -2.58 10.89
C SER A 25 12.81 -3.72 9.97
N LEU A 26 11.94 -3.42 9.01
CA LEU A 26 11.44 -4.35 7.99
C LEU A 26 11.50 -3.70 6.60
N ALA A 27 12.68 -3.23 6.22
CA ALA A 27 12.87 -2.48 4.99
C ALA A 27 12.53 -3.30 3.75
N VAL A 28 11.65 -2.74 2.92
CA VAL A 28 11.36 -3.23 1.58
C VAL A 28 12.46 -2.72 0.64
N PRO A 29 13.05 -3.56 -0.22
CA PRO A 29 14.03 -3.10 -1.20
C PRO A 29 13.49 -1.93 -2.04
N GLU A 30 14.24 -0.83 -2.11
CA GLU A 30 13.83 0.39 -2.85
C GLU A 30 12.47 0.96 -2.42
N GLY A 31 12.05 0.69 -1.17
CA GLY A 31 10.72 1.09 -0.68
C GLY A 31 10.49 2.60 -0.63
N ASP A 32 11.54 3.39 -0.46
CA ASP A 32 11.50 4.85 -0.48
C ASP A 32 11.30 5.45 -1.88
N GLU A 33 11.60 4.72 -2.95
CA GLU A 33 11.41 5.20 -4.32
C GLU A 33 9.93 5.44 -4.67
N VAL A 34 9.01 4.79 -3.96
CA VAL A 34 7.57 5.02 -4.18
C VAL A 34 7.12 6.41 -3.74
N VAL A 35 7.85 7.05 -2.82
CA VAL A 35 7.45 8.33 -2.18
C VAL A 35 7.32 9.43 -3.21
N GLU A 36 8.34 9.61 -4.06
CA GLU A 36 8.32 10.66 -5.07
C GLU A 36 7.20 10.47 -6.10
N VAL A 37 6.98 9.23 -6.53
CA VAL A 37 5.89 8.88 -7.46
C VAL A 37 4.54 9.19 -6.83
N ILE A 38 4.34 8.79 -5.57
CA ILE A 38 3.08 9.00 -4.84
C ILE A 38 2.83 10.50 -4.61
N ASN A 39 3.85 11.28 -4.25
CA ASN A 39 3.72 12.72 -4.04
C ASN A 39 3.28 13.46 -5.31
N ARG A 40 3.76 13.03 -6.48
CA ARG A 40 3.31 13.59 -7.76
C ARG A 40 1.90 13.13 -8.16
N LEU A 41 1.55 11.91 -7.78
CA LEU A 41 0.28 11.28 -8.15
C LEU A 41 -0.90 11.77 -7.28
N ALA A 42 -0.72 11.81 -5.96
CA ALA A 42 -1.79 12.03 -4.98
C ALA A 42 -2.59 13.33 -5.22
N PRO A 43 -2.00 14.48 -5.60
CA PRO A 43 -2.75 15.70 -5.87
C PRO A 43 -3.72 15.61 -7.04
N ARG A 44 -3.62 14.58 -7.87
CA ARG A 44 -4.51 14.35 -9.03
C ARG A 44 -5.82 13.65 -8.65
N PHE A 45 -5.93 13.14 -7.41
CA PHE A 45 -7.11 12.45 -6.91
C PHE A 45 -7.96 13.37 -6.05
N ALA A 46 -9.29 13.27 -6.21
CA ALA A 46 -10.25 13.98 -5.38
C ALA A 46 -10.39 13.35 -3.99
N THR A 47 -10.12 12.04 -3.88
CA THR A 47 -10.20 11.25 -2.64
C THR A 47 -8.91 10.48 -2.44
N VAL A 48 -8.25 10.71 -1.32
CA VAL A 48 -7.01 10.03 -0.93
C VAL A 48 -7.16 9.42 0.45
N VAL A 49 -6.81 8.15 0.55
CA VAL A 49 -6.78 7.35 1.79
C VAL A 49 -5.35 6.94 2.09
N THR A 50 -4.95 6.97 3.34
CA THR A 50 -3.69 6.37 3.79
C THR A 50 -3.96 5.24 4.75
N THR A 51 -3.19 4.15 4.64
CA THR A 51 -3.17 3.11 5.66
C THR A 51 -1.87 3.13 6.42
N HIS A 52 -1.92 2.71 7.67
CA HIS A 52 -0.78 2.64 8.56
C HIS A 52 -0.80 1.30 9.29
N ASP A 53 0.24 0.51 9.10
CA ASP A 53 0.47 -0.65 9.93
C ASP A 53 0.76 -0.20 11.36
N THR A 54 0.07 -0.78 12.34
CA THR A 54 0.06 -0.23 13.70
C THR A 54 -0.03 -1.39 14.69
N HIS A 55 1.12 -1.84 15.15
CA HIS A 55 1.20 -3.03 15.99
C HIS A 55 1.40 -2.70 17.48
N PRO A 56 0.76 -3.47 18.40
CA PRO A 56 1.22 -3.52 19.77
C PRO A 56 2.60 -4.19 19.86
N ALA A 57 3.35 -3.90 20.92
CA ALA A 57 4.73 -4.38 21.09
C ALA A 57 4.87 -5.92 21.15
N ASP A 58 3.78 -6.64 21.41
CA ASP A 58 3.71 -8.10 21.52
C ASP A 58 2.83 -8.74 20.43
N HIS A 59 2.78 -8.13 19.24
CA HIS A 59 1.96 -8.60 18.12
C HIS A 59 2.39 -10.00 17.62
N CYS A 60 1.41 -10.83 17.25
CA CYS A 60 1.63 -12.23 16.84
C CYS A 60 2.56 -12.39 15.64
N SER A 61 2.67 -11.40 14.75
CA SER A 61 3.55 -11.45 13.59
C SER A 61 5.04 -11.34 13.92
N PHE A 62 5.40 -10.96 15.16
CA PHE A 62 6.78 -10.74 15.56
C PHE A 62 7.49 -12.04 15.93
N THR A 63 8.78 -12.12 15.64
CA THR A 63 9.61 -13.31 15.93
C THR A 63 9.59 -13.72 17.39
N ALA A 64 9.52 -12.76 18.32
CA ALA A 64 9.39 -13.04 19.75
C ALA A 64 8.08 -13.75 20.13
N GLN A 65 7.06 -13.67 19.28
CA GLN A 65 5.75 -14.31 19.41
C GLN A 65 5.61 -15.53 18.48
N GLY A 66 6.67 -15.91 17.76
CA GLY A 66 6.66 -17.03 16.82
C GLY A 66 6.26 -16.65 15.39
N GLY A 67 6.05 -15.38 15.12
CA GLY A 67 5.77 -14.86 13.78
C GLY A 67 7.02 -14.74 12.90
N PRO A 68 6.85 -14.41 11.62
CA PRO A 68 7.94 -14.36 10.65
C PRO A 68 8.75 -13.06 10.66
N TRP A 69 8.26 -11.99 11.30
CA TRP A 69 8.81 -10.65 11.13
C TRP A 69 9.57 -10.14 12.36
N PRO A 70 10.58 -9.30 12.19
CA PRO A 70 11.12 -8.50 13.29
C PRO A 70 10.04 -7.53 13.79
N PRO A 71 10.14 -7.01 15.02
CA PRO A 71 9.28 -5.92 15.47
C PRO A 71 9.36 -4.73 14.51
N HIS A 72 8.21 -4.30 14.00
CA HIS A 72 8.08 -3.18 13.05
C HIS A 72 6.77 -2.45 13.29
N CYS A 73 6.70 -1.21 12.88
CA CYS A 73 5.51 -0.34 12.98
C CYS A 73 4.82 -0.41 14.36
N VAL A 74 5.62 -0.52 15.42
CA VAL A 74 5.10 -0.52 16.79
C VAL A 74 4.57 0.87 17.13
N GLU A 75 3.29 0.95 17.54
CA GLU A 75 2.60 2.22 17.78
C GLU A 75 3.39 3.14 18.71
N GLY A 76 3.58 4.40 18.30
CA GLY A 76 4.30 5.42 19.05
C GLY A 76 5.83 5.37 18.91
N THR A 77 6.39 4.47 18.10
CA THR A 77 7.83 4.46 17.78
C THR A 77 8.12 5.29 16.51
N PRO A 78 9.36 5.76 16.31
CA PRO A 78 9.72 6.45 15.06
C PRO A 78 9.47 5.61 13.80
N GLY A 79 9.63 4.29 13.87
CA GLY A 79 9.42 3.38 12.73
C GLY A 79 7.96 3.31 12.27
N TRP A 80 7.02 3.51 13.19
CA TRP A 80 5.59 3.58 12.91
C TRP A 80 5.18 4.84 12.15
N GLU A 81 5.93 5.94 12.25
CA GLU A 81 5.61 7.18 11.56
C GLU A 81 5.66 7.01 10.04
N ALA A 82 4.85 7.80 9.32
CA ALA A 82 4.94 7.90 7.87
C ALA A 82 6.35 8.32 7.43
N HIS A 83 6.74 7.96 6.21
CA HIS A 83 8.01 8.42 5.64
C HIS A 83 8.07 9.97 5.66
N PRO A 84 9.18 10.58 6.10
CA PRO A 84 9.24 12.03 6.34
C PRO A 84 9.03 12.86 5.07
N ASP A 85 9.37 12.31 3.91
CA ASP A 85 9.23 12.99 2.62
C ASP A 85 7.88 12.68 1.94
N LEU A 86 7.00 11.89 2.57
CA LEU A 86 5.67 11.64 2.05
C LEU A 86 4.78 12.87 2.31
N ASP A 87 4.47 13.62 1.25
CA ASP A 87 3.61 14.80 1.27
C ASP A 87 2.24 14.48 0.66
N VAL A 88 1.42 13.77 1.42
CA VAL A 88 0.10 13.33 0.99
C VAL A 88 -0.96 13.81 1.97
N ARG A 89 -1.91 14.61 1.45
CA ARG A 89 -3.13 14.93 2.20
C ARG A 89 -4.04 13.71 2.20
N SER A 90 -4.37 13.19 3.38
CA SER A 90 -5.30 12.08 3.54
C SER A 90 -6.69 12.57 3.95
N ASP A 91 -7.73 12.10 3.24
CA ASP A 91 -9.13 12.37 3.56
C ASP A 91 -9.70 11.31 4.52
N PHE A 92 -9.07 10.15 4.60
CA PHE A 92 -9.40 9.06 5.52
C PHE A 92 -8.16 8.25 5.86
N GLN A 93 -7.97 7.95 7.14
CA GLN A 93 -6.83 7.15 7.61
C GLN A 93 -7.30 5.82 8.19
N VAL A 94 -6.60 4.76 7.86
CA VAL A 94 -6.81 3.42 8.42
C VAL A 94 -5.57 3.01 9.21
N PHE A 95 -5.76 2.72 10.48
CA PHE A 95 -4.73 2.13 11.33
C PHE A 95 -5.06 0.64 11.51
N LYS A 96 -4.30 -0.22 10.87
CA LYS A 96 -4.51 -1.68 10.83
C LYS A 96 -3.49 -2.44 11.67
N GLY A 97 -3.68 -3.75 11.87
CA GLY A 97 -2.75 -4.59 12.62
C GLY A 97 -2.73 -4.34 14.13
N ARG A 98 -3.77 -3.71 14.68
CA ARG A 98 -3.89 -3.41 16.13
C ARG A 98 -4.32 -4.61 16.95
N ASP A 99 -4.94 -5.61 16.33
CA ASP A 99 -5.30 -6.83 17.02
C ASP A 99 -4.06 -7.69 17.21
N ARG A 100 -3.68 -7.88 18.47
CA ARG A 100 -2.49 -8.62 18.87
C ARG A 100 -2.40 -10.01 18.24
N ASP A 101 -3.52 -10.67 18.05
CA ASP A 101 -3.62 -12.08 17.70
C ASP A 101 -3.99 -12.32 16.22
N GLN A 102 -4.01 -11.25 15.38
CA GLN A 102 -4.32 -11.31 13.94
C GLN A 102 -3.27 -10.57 13.11
N ASP A 103 -2.87 -11.14 11.99
CA ASP A 103 -1.83 -10.54 11.11
C ASP A 103 -2.14 -9.13 10.62
N GLY A 104 -3.38 -8.85 10.19
CA GLY A 104 -3.83 -7.51 9.86
C GLY A 104 -3.19 -6.91 8.59
N TYR A 105 -2.88 -7.71 7.56
CA TYR A 105 -2.27 -7.20 6.31
C TYR A 105 -3.16 -6.22 5.56
N THR A 106 -4.48 -6.49 5.49
CA THR A 106 -5.39 -5.65 4.73
C THR A 106 -5.68 -4.31 5.43
N GLY A 107 -5.67 -3.22 4.65
CA GLY A 107 -6.21 -1.93 5.07
C GLY A 107 -7.70 -1.78 4.76
N TRP A 108 -8.34 -2.80 4.19
CA TRP A 108 -9.74 -2.73 3.83
C TRP A 108 -10.63 -2.97 5.04
N THR A 109 -11.52 -2.01 5.33
CA THR A 109 -12.51 -2.09 6.40
C THR A 109 -13.90 -1.72 5.87
N LYS A 110 -14.94 -2.08 6.62
CA LYS A 110 -16.30 -1.66 6.28
C LYS A 110 -16.43 -0.13 6.29
N GLU A 111 -15.80 0.52 7.25
CA GLU A 111 -15.82 1.99 7.39
C GLU A 111 -15.16 2.67 6.19
N LEU A 112 -14.06 2.10 5.69
CA LEU A 112 -13.40 2.58 4.46
C LEU A 112 -14.32 2.40 3.25
N ALA A 113 -14.93 1.23 3.08
CA ALA A 113 -15.86 0.96 1.98
C ALA A 113 -17.06 1.93 2.00
N ASP A 114 -17.64 2.16 3.17
CA ASP A 114 -18.73 3.12 3.37
C ASP A 114 -18.27 4.56 3.07
N PHE A 115 -17.06 4.94 3.47
CA PHE A 115 -16.48 6.25 3.17
C PHE A 115 -16.32 6.44 1.66
N LEU A 116 -15.66 5.51 0.97
CA LEU A 116 -15.43 5.57 -0.47
C LEU A 116 -16.73 5.62 -1.26
N SER A 117 -17.75 4.85 -0.84
CA SER A 117 -19.07 4.86 -1.46
C SER A 117 -19.75 6.24 -1.32
N ARG A 118 -19.61 6.89 -0.16
CA ARG A 118 -20.15 8.26 0.05
C ARG A 118 -19.41 9.31 -0.78
N GLN A 119 -18.13 9.11 -1.07
CA GLN A 119 -17.36 9.97 -1.99
C GLN A 119 -17.72 9.72 -3.47
N GLY A 120 -18.51 8.69 -3.76
CA GLY A 120 -18.87 8.32 -5.13
C GLY A 120 -17.77 7.54 -5.86
N ALA A 121 -16.78 7.04 -5.13
CA ALA A 121 -15.71 6.25 -5.73
C ALA A 121 -16.25 4.94 -6.32
N ARG A 122 -15.83 4.63 -7.53
CA ARG A 122 -16.13 3.37 -8.24
C ARG A 122 -14.88 2.52 -8.44
N ARG A 123 -13.74 3.19 -8.59
CA ARG A 123 -12.45 2.56 -8.79
C ARG A 123 -11.49 2.96 -7.68
N VAL A 124 -10.76 1.98 -7.17
CA VAL A 124 -9.70 2.14 -6.18
C VAL A 124 -8.36 1.96 -6.88
N VAL A 125 -7.46 2.89 -6.68
CA VAL A 125 -6.09 2.83 -7.15
C VAL A 125 -5.19 2.60 -5.96
N THR A 126 -4.43 1.50 -5.94
CA THR A 126 -3.56 1.13 -4.82
C THR A 126 -2.10 1.34 -5.17
N VAL A 127 -1.37 1.94 -4.22
CA VAL A 127 0.07 2.23 -4.27
C VAL A 127 0.69 1.99 -2.89
N GLY A 128 2.00 2.03 -2.76
CA GLY A 128 2.71 1.95 -1.47
C GLY A 128 3.33 0.59 -1.22
N LEU A 129 3.37 0.14 0.04
CA LEU A 129 4.19 -0.98 0.51
C LEU A 129 3.38 -2.02 1.30
N ALA A 130 3.74 -3.28 1.25
CA ALA A 130 4.51 -3.91 0.19
C ALA A 130 3.56 -4.61 -0.79
N LEU A 131 3.94 -4.66 -2.08
CA LEU A 131 3.13 -5.24 -3.15
C LEU A 131 2.65 -6.65 -2.82
N ASP A 132 3.53 -7.50 -2.34
CA ASP A 132 3.31 -8.93 -2.06
C ASP A 132 2.64 -9.21 -0.70
N TYR A 133 2.29 -8.17 0.06
CA TYR A 133 1.59 -8.26 1.36
C TYR A 133 0.44 -7.25 1.44
N CYS A 134 0.65 -6.09 2.06
CA CYS A 134 -0.43 -5.16 2.43
C CYS A 134 -1.12 -4.56 1.20
N VAL A 135 -0.37 -4.25 0.12
CA VAL A 135 -0.96 -3.73 -1.13
C VAL A 135 -1.83 -4.80 -1.77
N GLN A 136 -1.33 -6.03 -1.92
CA GLN A 136 -2.09 -7.16 -2.47
C GLN A 136 -3.36 -7.43 -1.65
N ALA A 137 -3.22 -7.57 -0.32
CA ALA A 137 -4.36 -7.87 0.55
C ALA A 137 -5.45 -6.79 0.45
N THR A 138 -5.05 -5.51 0.51
CA THR A 138 -5.98 -4.38 0.41
C THR A 138 -6.67 -4.32 -0.96
N ALA A 139 -5.93 -4.55 -2.05
CA ALA A 139 -6.47 -4.56 -3.41
C ALA A 139 -7.47 -5.72 -3.63
N LEU A 140 -7.16 -6.92 -3.14
CA LEU A 140 -8.05 -8.08 -3.24
C LEU A 140 -9.35 -7.87 -2.47
N ASP A 141 -9.29 -7.32 -1.27
CA ASP A 141 -10.48 -7.06 -0.47
C ASP A 141 -11.34 -5.92 -1.06
N ALA A 142 -10.71 -4.88 -1.60
CA ALA A 142 -11.42 -3.84 -2.35
C ALA A 142 -12.14 -4.43 -3.56
N ARG A 143 -11.49 -5.35 -4.28
CA ARG A 143 -12.07 -6.05 -5.42
C ARG A 143 -13.24 -6.95 -5.01
N ALA A 144 -13.09 -7.69 -3.91
CA ALA A 144 -14.15 -8.53 -3.34
C ALA A 144 -15.34 -7.70 -2.85
N ALA A 145 -15.12 -6.47 -2.40
CA ALA A 145 -16.17 -5.52 -2.03
C ALA A 145 -16.89 -4.89 -3.23
N GLY A 146 -16.50 -5.21 -4.47
CA GLY A 146 -17.18 -4.80 -5.70
C GLY A 146 -16.63 -3.56 -6.37
N PHE A 147 -15.51 -3.00 -5.90
CA PHE A 147 -14.84 -1.90 -6.59
C PHE A 147 -14.06 -2.39 -7.82
N GLU A 148 -13.93 -1.53 -8.82
CA GLU A 148 -12.84 -1.67 -9.79
C GLU A 148 -11.53 -1.36 -9.09
N VAL A 149 -10.47 -2.13 -9.36
CA VAL A 149 -9.18 -1.93 -8.69
C VAL A 149 -8.05 -1.88 -9.69
N VAL A 150 -7.17 -0.92 -9.50
CA VAL A 150 -5.91 -0.77 -10.25
C VAL A 150 -4.75 -0.74 -9.28
N VAL A 151 -3.68 -1.48 -9.58
CA VAL A 151 -2.38 -1.37 -8.90
C VAL A 151 -1.42 -0.64 -9.83
N LEU A 152 -0.75 0.40 -9.36
CA LEU A 152 0.28 1.11 -10.13
C LEU A 152 1.65 0.53 -9.80
N THR A 153 2.20 -0.23 -10.74
CA THR A 153 3.38 -1.09 -10.52
C THR A 153 4.68 -0.32 -10.30
N ASP A 154 4.77 0.93 -10.73
CA ASP A 154 5.90 1.83 -10.48
C ASP A 154 5.79 2.62 -9.17
N ALA A 155 4.62 2.58 -8.53
CA ALA A 155 4.34 3.21 -7.25
C ALA A 155 4.22 2.20 -6.10
N THR A 156 4.77 1.00 -6.27
CA THR A 156 4.83 -0.05 -5.23
C THR A 156 6.14 -0.84 -5.34
N ARG A 157 6.55 -1.48 -4.24
CA ARG A 157 7.70 -2.38 -4.16
C ARG A 157 7.34 -3.62 -3.36
N ALA A 158 7.96 -4.76 -3.71
CA ALA A 158 7.74 -6.04 -3.03
C ALA A 158 8.85 -6.33 -2.01
N VAL A 159 8.52 -7.01 -0.92
CA VAL A 159 9.52 -7.54 0.03
C VAL A 159 10.36 -8.62 -0.63
N ASN A 160 9.72 -9.49 -1.43
CA ASN A 160 10.37 -10.62 -2.10
C ASN A 160 11.14 -11.51 -1.12
N VAL A 161 10.47 -12.03 -0.07
CA VAL A 161 11.06 -13.07 0.80
C VAL A 161 11.56 -14.24 -0.05
N ARG A 162 10.80 -14.59 -1.09
CA ARG A 162 11.27 -15.40 -2.22
C ARG A 162 11.39 -14.49 -3.44
N PRO A 163 12.38 -14.69 -4.32
CA PRO A 163 12.69 -13.75 -5.41
C PRO A 163 11.51 -13.41 -6.35
N ASP A 164 10.51 -14.27 -6.44
CA ASP A 164 9.35 -14.16 -7.33
C ASP A 164 8.03 -13.85 -6.59
N ASP A 165 8.05 -13.47 -5.31
CA ASP A 165 6.84 -13.18 -4.54
C ASP A 165 6.07 -11.98 -5.13
N GLY A 166 6.76 -10.95 -5.59
CA GLY A 166 6.13 -9.79 -6.24
C GLY A 166 5.43 -10.17 -7.56
N GLU A 167 6.05 -11.02 -8.39
CA GLU A 167 5.41 -11.49 -9.64
C GLU A 167 4.19 -12.36 -9.34
N ARG A 168 4.29 -13.25 -8.34
CA ARG A 168 3.14 -14.05 -7.90
C ARG A 168 2.01 -13.19 -7.33
N ALA A 169 2.33 -12.11 -6.65
CA ALA A 169 1.33 -11.16 -6.17
C ALA A 169 0.58 -10.52 -7.33
N LEU A 170 1.29 -10.06 -8.37
CA LEU A 170 0.68 -9.52 -9.58
C LEU A 170 -0.18 -10.57 -10.30
N ASP A 171 0.29 -11.81 -10.42
CA ASP A 171 -0.50 -12.90 -11.02
C ASP A 171 -1.80 -13.15 -10.25
N ALA A 172 -1.76 -13.15 -8.92
CA ALA A 172 -2.93 -13.31 -8.08
C ALA A 172 -3.91 -12.12 -8.23
N LEU A 173 -3.39 -10.90 -8.31
CA LEU A 173 -4.18 -9.69 -8.55
C LEU A 173 -4.88 -9.74 -9.91
N ARG A 174 -4.17 -10.10 -10.99
CA ARG A 174 -4.76 -10.30 -12.33
C ARG A 174 -5.85 -11.36 -12.33
N ALA A 175 -5.60 -12.49 -11.67
CA ALA A 175 -6.57 -13.58 -11.57
C ALA A 175 -7.86 -13.16 -10.84
N ALA A 176 -7.77 -12.21 -9.91
CA ALA A 176 -8.92 -11.61 -9.22
C ALA A 176 -9.61 -10.49 -10.01
N GLY A 177 -9.08 -10.12 -11.18
CA GLY A 177 -9.62 -9.04 -12.01
C GLY A 177 -9.19 -7.65 -11.56
N VAL A 178 -8.05 -7.53 -10.87
CA VAL A 178 -7.36 -6.28 -10.62
C VAL A 178 -6.54 -5.91 -11.85
N HIS A 179 -6.59 -4.66 -12.28
CA HIS A 179 -5.82 -4.14 -13.40
C HIS A 179 -4.45 -3.64 -12.93
N GLU A 180 -3.47 -3.76 -13.78
CA GLU A 180 -2.14 -3.16 -13.59
C GLU A 180 -1.99 -1.98 -14.53
N ASP A 181 -1.38 -0.91 -14.03
CA ASP A 181 -1.00 0.24 -14.82
C ASP A 181 0.27 0.88 -14.21
N ARG A 182 0.67 2.03 -14.73
CA ARG A 182 1.82 2.80 -14.25
C ARG A 182 1.41 4.25 -14.02
N ALA A 183 1.90 4.82 -12.92
CA ALA A 183 1.70 6.23 -12.61
C ALA A 183 2.36 7.14 -13.65
N GLU A 184 3.52 6.72 -14.18
CA GLU A 184 4.33 7.48 -15.11
C GLU A 184 4.57 6.70 -16.40
N GLU A 185 4.82 7.44 -17.49
CA GLU A 185 5.29 6.80 -18.73
C GLU A 185 6.68 6.18 -18.47
N ALA A 186 6.89 4.97 -18.99
CA ALA A 186 8.22 4.39 -18.97
C ALA A 186 9.17 5.37 -19.66
N SER A 187 10.18 5.86 -18.93
CA SER A 187 11.25 6.63 -19.53
C SER A 187 11.89 5.72 -20.58
N LEU A 188 11.76 6.10 -21.84
CA LEU A 188 12.58 5.52 -22.88
C LEU A 188 14.02 5.90 -22.53
N SER A 189 14.77 4.97 -21.94
CA SER A 189 16.22 5.13 -21.80
C SER A 189 16.75 5.31 -23.21
N SER A 190 17.00 6.56 -23.58
CA SER A 190 17.77 6.88 -24.78
C SER A 190 19.17 6.33 -24.55
N GLY A 191 19.36 5.09 -24.99
CA GLY A 191 20.70 4.53 -25.16
C GLY A 191 21.46 5.39 -26.15
N ALA A 192 22.47 6.04 -25.65
CA ALA A 192 23.55 6.63 -26.47
C ALA A 192 24.75 5.69 -26.40
#